data_edf2749572532a72ca2e9e137cc3d806
#
_entry.id   edf2749572532a72ca2e9e137cc3d806
#
_cell.length_a   1.000
_cell.length_b   1.000
_cell.length_c   1.000
_cell.angle_alpha   90.00
_cell.angle_beta   90.00
_cell.angle_gamma   90.00
#
_symmetry.space_group_name_H-M   'P 1'
#
loop_
_entity.id
_entity.type
_entity.pdbx_description
1 polymer ?
#
loop_
_entity_poly.entity_id
_entity_poly.type
_entity_poly.pdbx_seq_one_letter_code
_entity_poly.pdbx_strand_id
1 'polypeptide(L)' 'MRAVISVVGKDHPGILAFVASKCAEKEINIVDVTQKVLQGLFTMMMIVEVPEGLQVQEITSSFEQY' A
#
# COMPACT_ATOMS: atom_id res chain seq x y z
N MET A 1 13.12 5.99 5.67
CA MET A 1 12.91 4.66 6.28
C MET A 1 12.21 3.75 5.29
N ARG A 2 12.71 2.56 5.13
CA ARG A 2 12.11 1.59 4.21
C ARG A 2 11.08 0.75 4.96
N ALA A 3 9.92 0.52 4.34
CA ALA A 3 8.84 -0.21 4.96
C ALA A 3 8.17 -1.15 3.96
N VAL A 4 7.41 -2.10 4.47
CA VAL A 4 6.64 -3.03 3.65
C VAL A 4 5.17 -2.80 3.92
N ILE A 5 4.39 -2.64 2.85
CA ILE A 5 2.95 -2.55 2.93
C ILE A 5 2.37 -3.82 2.32
N SER A 6 1.53 -4.51 3.08
CA SER A 6 0.86 -5.71 2.61
C SER A 6 -0.64 -5.47 2.55
N VAL A 7 -1.26 -5.90 1.46
CA VAL A 7 -2.71 -5.79 1.27
C VAL A 7 -3.24 -7.17 0.90
N VAL A 8 -4.22 -7.64 1.65
CA VAL A 8 -4.87 -8.91 1.37
C VAL A 8 -6.38 -8.68 1.49
N GLY A 9 -7.11 -9.05 0.47
CA GLY A 9 -8.54 -8.86 0.50
C GLY A 9 -9.22 -9.37 -0.75
N LYS A 10 -10.52 -9.12 -0.82
CA LYS A 10 -11.31 -9.50 -1.98
C LYS A 10 -10.86 -8.70 -3.19
N ASP A 11 -10.63 -9.38 -4.30
CA ASP A 11 -10.19 -8.71 -5.51
C ASP A 11 -11.30 -7.82 -6.09
N HIS A 12 -10.94 -6.59 -6.45
CA HIS A 12 -11.82 -5.67 -7.16
C HIS A 12 -10.97 -4.59 -7.84
N PRO A 13 -11.53 -3.90 -8.84
CA PRO A 13 -10.76 -2.90 -9.58
C PRO A 13 -10.30 -1.74 -8.68
N GLY A 14 -9.12 -1.22 -8.98
CA GLY A 14 -8.64 0.01 -8.36
C GLY A 14 -7.85 -0.13 -7.08
N ILE A 15 -7.57 -1.36 -6.62
CA ILE A 15 -6.83 -1.54 -5.37
C ILE A 15 -5.46 -0.89 -5.43
N LEU A 16 -4.68 -1.21 -6.45
CA LEU A 16 -3.33 -0.64 -6.58
C LEU A 16 -3.39 0.87 -6.73
N ALA A 17 -4.34 1.37 -7.52
CA ALA A 17 -4.49 2.80 -7.73
C ALA A 17 -4.81 3.52 -6.42
N PHE A 18 -5.67 2.95 -5.60
CA PHE A 18 -6.02 3.52 -4.30
C PHE A 18 -4.80 3.60 -3.39
N VAL A 19 -4.07 2.48 -3.26
CA VAL A 19 -2.90 2.43 -2.38
C VAL A 19 -1.81 3.37 -2.89
N ALA A 20 -1.54 3.39 -4.20
CA ALA A 20 -0.55 4.28 -4.77
C ALA A 20 -0.91 5.75 -4.56
N SER A 21 -2.19 6.08 -4.67
CA SER A 21 -2.67 7.43 -4.44
C SER A 21 -2.44 7.85 -2.99
N LYS A 22 -2.70 6.96 -2.04
CA LYS A 22 -2.45 7.25 -0.63
C LYS A 22 -0.97 7.43 -0.34
N CYS A 23 -0.12 6.63 -0.98
CA CYS A 23 1.32 6.80 -0.85
C CYS A 23 1.75 8.16 -1.37
N ALA A 24 1.22 8.59 -2.50
CA ALA A 24 1.57 9.88 -3.09
C ALA A 24 1.14 11.04 -2.18
N GLU A 25 -0.03 10.95 -1.56
CA GLU A 25 -0.50 11.98 -0.63
C GLU A 25 0.45 12.18 0.55
N LYS A 26 1.11 11.12 0.96
CA LYS A 26 2.03 11.16 2.11
C LYS A 26 3.50 11.22 1.68
N GLU A 27 3.74 11.44 0.40
CA GLU A 27 5.07 11.52 -0.18
C GLU A 27 5.89 10.24 0.04
N ILE A 28 5.19 9.11 0.10
CA ILE A 28 5.82 7.81 0.22
C ILE A 28 6.19 7.33 -1.19
N ASN A 29 7.46 7.00 -1.38
CA ASN A 29 7.94 6.53 -2.67
C ASN A 29 7.84 5.01 -2.76
N ILE A 30 7.19 4.51 -3.80
CA ILE A 30 7.07 3.08 -4.04
C ILE A 30 8.34 2.61 -4.74
N VAL A 31 9.06 1.71 -4.10
CA VAL A 31 10.33 1.18 -4.61
C VAL A 31 10.08 -0.06 -5.46
N ASP A 32 9.20 -0.93 -4.98
CA ASP A 32 8.90 -2.18 -5.67
C ASP A 32 7.51 -2.64 -5.26
N VAL A 33 6.87 -3.41 -6.13
CA VAL A 33 5.54 -3.93 -5.85
C VAL A 33 5.38 -5.28 -6.54
N THR A 34 4.76 -6.22 -5.81
CA THR A 34 4.34 -7.48 -6.39
C THR A 34 2.91 -7.75 -5.98
N GLN A 35 2.14 -8.33 -6.89
CA GLN A 35 0.74 -8.62 -6.63
C GLN A 35 0.34 -9.91 -7.30
N LYS A 36 -0.66 -10.57 -6.73
CA LYS A 36 -1.16 -11.83 -7.26
C LYS A 36 -2.63 -11.98 -6.88
N VAL A 37 -3.41 -12.57 -7.77
CA VAL A 37 -4.80 -12.92 -7.49
C VAL A 37 -4.89 -14.43 -7.43
N LEU A 38 -5.40 -14.94 -6.31
CA LEU A 38 -5.59 -16.36 -6.08
C LEU A 38 -7.05 -16.61 -5.73
N GLN A 39 -7.79 -17.22 -6.65
CA GLN A 39 -9.19 -17.60 -6.41
C GLN A 39 -10.03 -16.44 -5.90
N GLY A 40 -9.89 -15.27 -6.56
CA GLY A 40 -10.63 -14.08 -6.19
C GLY A 40 -10.08 -13.31 -5.00
N LEU A 41 -8.99 -13.78 -4.42
CA LEU A 41 -8.33 -13.10 -3.33
C LEU A 41 -7.12 -12.30 -3.87
N PHE A 42 -7.13 -11.01 -3.63
CA PHE A 42 -6.05 -10.13 -4.04
C PHE A 42 -4.99 -10.09 -2.95
N THR A 43 -3.74 -10.25 -3.34
CA THR A 43 -2.61 -10.11 -2.43
C THR A 43 -1.60 -9.18 -3.06
N MET A 44 -1.05 -8.26 -2.27
CA MET A 44 -0.05 -7.32 -2.75
C MET A 44 0.96 -7.05 -1.66
N MET A 45 2.21 -6.93 -2.07
CA MET A 45 3.28 -6.53 -1.17
C MET A 45 4.06 -5.42 -1.85
N MET A 46 4.25 -4.31 -1.14
CA MET A 46 4.98 -3.15 -1.64
C MET A 46 6.15 -2.85 -0.73
N ILE A 47 7.28 -2.53 -1.33
CA ILE A 47 8.42 -1.97 -0.60
C ILE A 47 8.41 -0.48 -0.87
N VAL A 48 8.39 0.32 0.19
CA VAL A 48 8.28 1.76 0.07
C VAL A 48 9.35 2.46 0.86
N GLU A 49 9.67 3.68 0.42
CA GLU A 49 10.56 4.58 1.15
C GLU A 49 9.69 5.65 1.80
N VAL A 50 9.72 5.69 3.13
CA VAL A 50 8.85 6.58 3.92
C VAL A 50 9.65 7.81 4.33
N PRO A 51 9.12 9.03 4.12
CA PRO A 51 9.83 10.24 4.52
C PRO A 51 9.98 10.33 6.04
N GLU A 52 11.03 11.04 6.47
CA GLU A 52 11.27 11.25 7.88
C GLU A 52 10.10 12.01 8.51
N GLY A 53 9.77 11.65 9.73
CA GLY A 53 8.70 12.29 10.47
C GLY A 53 7.33 11.70 10.24
N LEU A 54 7.16 10.85 9.24
CA LEU A 54 5.87 10.19 9.00
C LEU A 54 5.74 8.99 9.94
N GLN A 55 4.64 8.94 10.67
CA GLN A 55 4.42 7.89 11.64
C GLN A 55 3.66 6.72 11.01
N VAL A 56 3.96 5.52 11.51
CA VAL A 56 3.33 4.29 11.02
C VAL A 56 1.81 4.36 11.13
N GLN A 57 1.30 4.99 12.19
CA GLN A 57 -0.14 5.12 12.39
C GLN A 57 -0.81 5.93 11.29
N GLU A 58 -0.14 6.95 10.77
CA GLU A 58 -0.68 7.75 9.68
C GLU A 58 -0.82 6.91 8.42
N ILE A 59 0.16 6.04 8.17
CA ILE A 59 0.13 5.14 7.02
C ILE A 59 -1.02 4.15 7.17
N THR A 60 -1.11 3.51 8.33
CA THR A 60 -2.14 2.50 8.60
C THR A 60 -3.54 3.09 8.47
N SER A 61 -3.77 4.26 9.04
CA SER A 61 -5.07 4.93 8.95
C SER A 61 -5.48 5.21 7.51
N SER A 62 -4.51 5.57 6.66
CA SER A 62 -4.79 5.84 5.25
C SER A 62 -5.27 4.60 4.51
N PHE A 63 -4.74 3.43 4.85
CA PHE A 63 -5.06 2.19 4.15
C PHE A 63 -6.27 1.46 4.74
N GLU A 64 -6.61 1.70 5.98
CA GLU A 64 -7.78 1.07 6.62
C GLU A 64 -9.10 1.48 5.97
N GLN A 65 -9.14 2.61 5.31
CA GLN A 65 -10.35 3.08 4.64
C GLN A 65 -10.65 2.31 3.37
N TYR A 66 -9.73 1.52 2.91
CA TYR A 66 -9.89 0.75 1.70
C TYR A 66 -10.80 -0.47 1.94
#